data_79c92acd8d4f43ad5be93d6ef52e57f2
#
_entry.id   79c92acd8d4f43ad5be93d6ef52e57f2
#
_cell.length_a   1.000
_cell.length_b   1.000
_cell.length_c   1.000
_cell.angle_alpha   90.00
_cell.angle_beta   90.00
_cell.angle_gamma   90.00
#
_symmetry.space_group_name_H-M   'P 1'
#
loop_
_entity.id
_entity.type
_entity.pdbx_description
1 polymer ?
#
loop_
_entity_poly.entity_id
_entity_poly.type
_entity_poly.pdbx_seq_one_letter_code
_entity_poly.pdbx_strand_id
1 'polypeptide(L)'
;MKWLLIIPVALYVGSLIEVSSAKEPLQKIPDGLVVLTFDDCNKSDRSFVAKVLKEKKFGATFYVTEGLGFLRNKENYVTWEEIVELDRMGFEIGNHTKTHPHMPRLSPEQMRNELLHIEKRCKEHGIRKPVTFCYPGFGHSPACVTELQRLNYLFARRGVGPEFKDGGRGGRGPVYDPGVDHPLLVPTTGYAGPDWKMEDFVWAVSQARDGRIAVLCYHGVPAREHPWVNCDPEEFRKQMAYLKKKGCTVISMRDLALFVDPSKGPADPYEPIRNRQRRAE
;
A
#
# COMPACT_ATOMS: atom_id res chain seq x y z
N MET A 1 -13.98 44.09 65.68
CA MET A 1 -13.84 44.54 64.29
C MET A 1 -13.21 43.42 63.50
N LYS A 2 -14.01 42.72 62.63
CA LYS A 2 -13.52 41.62 61.77
C LYS A 2 -13.34 42.21 60.39
N TRP A 3 -12.16 42.19 59.84
CA TRP A 3 -11.85 42.58 58.47
C TRP A 3 -12.08 41.40 57.53
N LEU A 4 -13.01 41.55 56.59
CA LEU A 4 -13.25 40.62 55.49
C LEU A 4 -12.22 40.95 54.37
N LEU A 5 -11.33 40.03 54.05
CA LEU A 5 -10.52 40.10 52.83
C LEU A 5 -11.35 39.60 51.64
N ILE A 6 -11.61 40.45 50.69
CA ILE A 6 -12.20 40.12 49.39
C ILE A 6 -11.04 39.79 48.42
N ILE A 7 -10.93 38.55 47.98
CA ILE A 7 -9.98 38.10 46.95
C ILE A 7 -10.69 38.23 45.58
N PRO A 8 -10.14 38.97 44.62
CA PRO A 8 -10.73 39.04 43.28
C PRO A 8 -10.44 37.74 42.50
N VAL A 9 -11.50 37.07 42.00
CA VAL A 9 -11.39 35.97 41.07
C VAL A 9 -11.12 36.54 39.69
N ALA A 10 -9.90 36.33 39.18
CA ALA A 10 -9.54 36.67 37.81
C ALA A 10 -10.13 35.59 36.88
N LEU A 11 -11.10 35.97 36.05
CA LEU A 11 -11.59 35.15 34.93
C LEU A 11 -10.50 35.06 33.84
N TYR A 12 -9.86 33.92 33.74
CA TYR A 12 -8.94 33.60 32.64
C TYR A 12 -9.80 33.22 31.42
N VAL A 13 -9.98 34.17 30.50
CA VAL A 13 -10.57 33.89 29.18
C VAL A 13 -9.48 33.25 28.34
N GLY A 14 -9.42 31.92 28.34
CA GLY A 14 -8.58 31.14 27.44
C GLY A 14 -9.07 31.32 26.01
N SER A 15 -8.37 32.09 25.18
CA SER A 15 -8.58 32.08 23.73
C SER A 15 -8.20 30.71 23.20
N LEU A 16 -9.21 29.93 22.75
CA LEU A 16 -9.00 28.74 21.94
C LEU A 16 -8.38 29.18 20.60
N ILE A 17 -7.09 29.02 20.48
CA ILE A 17 -6.41 29.11 19.17
C ILE A 17 -6.85 27.87 18.42
N GLU A 18 -7.82 28.00 17.50
CA GLU A 18 -8.06 26.99 16.47
C GLU A 18 -6.79 26.89 15.61
N VAL A 19 -6.00 25.85 15.86
CA VAL A 19 -4.91 25.47 14.96
C VAL A 19 -5.59 24.92 13.71
N SER A 20 -5.85 25.77 12.76
CA SER A 20 -6.22 25.37 11.40
C SER A 20 -5.02 24.58 10.85
N SER A 21 -5.12 23.26 10.84
CA SER A 21 -4.16 22.40 10.15
C SER A 21 -4.35 22.60 8.64
N ALA A 22 -3.72 23.63 8.10
CA ALA A 22 -3.62 23.79 6.66
C ALA A 22 -2.94 22.54 6.11
N LYS A 23 -3.65 21.81 5.22
CA LYS A 23 -3.09 20.64 4.54
C LYS A 23 -1.88 21.11 3.73
N GLU A 24 -0.71 20.53 4.01
CA GLU A 24 0.51 20.84 3.26
C GLU A 24 0.25 20.71 1.74
N PRO A 25 0.79 21.63 0.92
CA PRO A 25 0.60 21.55 -0.52
C PRO A 25 1.23 20.28 -1.08
N LEU A 26 0.54 19.65 -2.03
CA LEU A 26 1.04 18.43 -2.67
C LEU A 26 2.36 18.72 -3.40
N GLN A 27 3.30 17.80 -3.29
CA GLN A 27 4.56 17.83 -4.00
C GLN A 27 4.34 17.49 -5.48
N LYS A 28 5.18 18.02 -6.36
CA LYS A 28 5.20 17.60 -7.76
C LYS A 28 5.69 16.15 -7.84
N ILE A 29 5.00 15.31 -8.61
CA ILE A 29 5.39 13.92 -8.86
C ILE A 29 6.68 13.96 -9.71
N PRO A 30 7.82 13.45 -9.18
CA PRO A 30 9.06 13.35 -9.95
C PRO A 30 9.02 12.17 -10.91
N ASP A 31 9.73 12.28 -12.02
CA ASP A 31 10.00 11.11 -12.86
C ASP A 31 10.77 10.06 -12.06
N GLY A 32 10.44 8.79 -12.28
CA GLY A 32 11.01 7.69 -11.50
C GLY A 32 10.45 7.54 -10.09
N LEU A 33 9.23 8.07 -9.80
CA LEU A 33 8.53 7.76 -8.56
C LEU A 33 7.99 6.35 -8.59
N VAL A 34 8.46 5.52 -7.67
CA VAL A 34 8.14 4.09 -7.58
C VAL A 34 7.58 3.76 -6.20
N VAL A 35 6.48 3.04 -6.16
CA VAL A 35 5.91 2.45 -4.94
C VAL A 35 6.26 0.98 -4.88
N LEU A 36 6.83 0.52 -3.77
CA LEU A 36 7.08 -0.90 -3.51
C LEU A 36 6.05 -1.47 -2.54
N THR A 37 5.47 -2.60 -2.90
CA THR A 37 4.49 -3.32 -2.09
C THR A 37 4.82 -4.80 -1.98
N PHE A 38 4.62 -5.37 -0.81
CA PHE A 38 4.85 -6.78 -0.48
C PHE A 38 3.61 -7.37 0.16
N ASP A 39 3.11 -8.48 -0.37
CA ASP A 39 1.87 -9.12 0.06
C ASP A 39 2.14 -10.38 0.89
N ASP A 40 1.14 -10.82 1.65
CA ASP A 40 1.03 -12.15 2.27
C ASP A 40 1.92 -12.41 3.50
N CYS A 41 2.64 -11.43 4.02
CA CYS A 41 3.41 -11.61 5.26
C CYS A 41 4.49 -12.71 5.18
N ASN A 42 5.21 -12.80 4.08
CA ASN A 42 6.26 -13.80 3.93
C ASN A 42 7.40 -13.60 4.94
N LYS A 43 8.02 -14.67 5.42
CA LYS A 43 9.16 -14.61 6.35
C LYS A 43 10.32 -13.78 5.82
N SER A 44 10.52 -13.81 4.51
CA SER A 44 11.56 -13.04 3.82
C SER A 44 11.36 -11.52 3.93
N ASP A 45 10.15 -11.03 4.20
CA ASP A 45 9.87 -9.59 4.33
C ASP A 45 10.73 -8.98 5.43
N ARG A 46 10.78 -9.62 6.61
CA ARG A 46 11.62 -9.16 7.72
C ARG A 46 13.05 -9.66 7.63
N SER A 47 13.27 -10.93 7.26
CA SER A 47 14.59 -11.55 7.33
C SER A 47 15.53 -11.06 6.24
N PHE A 48 15.03 -10.67 5.06
CA PHE A 48 15.80 -10.30 3.88
C PHE A 48 15.38 -8.94 3.29
N VAL A 49 14.13 -8.79 2.84
CA VAL A 49 13.65 -7.62 2.08
C VAL A 49 13.90 -6.31 2.83
N ALA A 50 13.44 -6.23 4.07
CA ALA A 50 13.57 -5.03 4.90
C ALA A 50 15.03 -4.56 5.03
N LYS A 51 15.99 -5.49 5.13
CA LYS A 51 17.41 -5.16 5.22
C LYS A 51 17.92 -4.51 3.93
N VAL A 52 17.60 -5.12 2.77
CA VAL A 52 17.99 -4.60 1.45
C VAL A 52 17.40 -3.21 1.21
N LEU A 53 16.15 -3.00 1.57
CA LEU A 53 15.47 -1.70 1.40
C LEU A 53 16.07 -0.62 2.32
N LYS A 54 16.36 -0.95 3.58
CA LYS A 54 16.99 -0.01 4.52
C LYS A 54 18.38 0.44 4.08
N GLU A 55 19.21 -0.47 3.58
CA GLU A 55 20.53 -0.14 3.04
C GLU A 55 20.44 0.90 1.90
N LYS A 56 19.37 0.85 1.11
CA LYS A 56 19.14 1.76 -0.01
C LYS A 56 18.35 3.02 0.36
N LYS A 57 17.82 3.09 1.58
CA LYS A 57 16.90 4.13 2.09
C LYS A 57 15.61 4.19 1.26
N PHE A 58 15.05 3.04 0.94
CA PHE A 58 13.78 2.91 0.20
C PHE A 58 12.62 2.72 1.15
N GLY A 59 11.49 3.36 0.84
CA GLY A 59 10.18 3.09 1.44
C GLY A 59 9.52 1.85 0.83
N ALA A 60 8.60 1.24 1.57
CA ALA A 60 7.78 0.13 1.09
C ALA A 60 6.56 -0.06 1.99
N THR A 61 5.55 -0.77 1.46
CA THR A 61 4.37 -1.23 2.19
C THR A 61 4.37 -2.74 2.29
N PHE A 62 4.20 -3.26 3.50
CA PHE A 62 3.94 -4.68 3.76
C PHE A 62 2.46 -4.87 4.08
N TYR A 63 1.74 -5.57 3.21
CA TYR A 63 0.31 -5.83 3.34
C TYR A 63 0.07 -7.09 4.16
N VAL A 64 -0.54 -6.90 5.34
CA VAL A 64 -0.67 -7.93 6.38
C VAL A 64 -2.01 -8.63 6.29
N THR A 65 -1.97 -9.97 6.28
CA THR A 65 -3.11 -10.87 6.46
C THR A 65 -2.79 -11.93 7.52
N GLU A 66 -3.80 -12.41 8.26
CA GLU A 66 -3.69 -13.60 9.11
C GLU A 66 -4.16 -14.90 8.40
N GLY A 67 -4.47 -14.79 7.10
CA GLY A 67 -4.80 -15.91 6.23
C GLY A 67 -3.60 -16.75 5.80
N LEU A 68 -3.80 -17.61 4.80
CA LEU A 68 -2.79 -18.38 4.07
C LEU A 68 -1.97 -19.38 4.90
N GLY A 69 -1.71 -19.25 6.07
CA GLY A 69 -0.84 -20.07 6.93
C GLY A 69 -0.18 -19.25 8.01
N PHE A 70 -0.40 -17.93 7.98
CA PHE A 70 0.20 -16.97 8.90
C PHE A 70 0.12 -17.40 10.37
N LEU A 71 -1.03 -17.91 10.85
CA LEU A 71 -1.21 -18.26 12.26
C LEU A 71 -0.43 -19.52 12.67
N ARG A 72 -0.10 -20.43 11.75
CA ARG A 72 0.43 -21.78 12.03
C ARG A 72 1.84 -22.02 11.53
N ASN A 73 2.22 -21.43 10.41
CA ASN A 73 3.52 -21.70 9.75
C ASN A 73 4.48 -20.51 9.96
N LYS A 74 5.11 -20.44 11.12
CA LYS A 74 6.07 -19.36 11.45
C LYS A 74 7.47 -19.55 10.85
N GLU A 75 7.70 -20.64 10.18
CA GLU A 75 8.89 -20.83 9.36
C GLU A 75 8.82 -20.01 8.08
N ASN A 76 7.65 -19.93 7.45
CA ASN A 76 7.47 -19.28 6.15
C ASN A 76 6.71 -17.93 6.21
N TYR A 77 6.08 -17.61 7.36
CA TYR A 77 5.39 -16.34 7.59
C TYR A 77 5.96 -15.58 8.77
N VAL A 78 5.93 -14.26 8.71
CA VAL A 78 6.35 -13.39 9.82
C VAL A 78 5.44 -13.57 11.05
N THR A 79 5.93 -13.15 12.21
CA THR A 79 5.11 -13.01 13.42
C THR A 79 4.64 -11.56 13.58
N TRP A 80 3.71 -11.29 14.51
CA TRP A 80 3.30 -9.92 14.82
C TRP A 80 4.47 -9.10 15.41
N GLU A 81 5.38 -9.72 16.16
CA GLU A 81 6.60 -9.08 16.66
C GLU A 81 7.49 -8.62 15.52
N GLU A 82 7.67 -9.45 14.48
CA GLU A 82 8.42 -9.09 13.27
C GLU A 82 7.71 -8.00 12.45
N ILE A 83 6.38 -7.96 12.43
CA ILE A 83 5.61 -6.87 11.81
C ILE A 83 5.83 -5.55 12.58
N VAL A 84 5.85 -5.60 13.92
CA VAL A 84 6.22 -4.43 14.75
C VAL A 84 7.64 -3.94 14.44
N GLU A 85 8.57 -4.86 14.20
CA GLU A 85 9.93 -4.48 13.80
C GLU A 85 9.94 -3.80 12.42
N LEU A 86 9.16 -4.26 11.44
CA LEU A 86 9.01 -3.60 10.13
C LEU A 86 8.46 -2.17 10.30
N ASP A 87 7.43 -1.98 11.13
CA ASP A 87 6.89 -0.64 11.42
C ASP A 87 7.93 0.27 12.09
N ARG A 88 8.67 -0.23 13.10
CA ARG A 88 9.77 0.49 13.76
C ARG A 88 10.93 0.83 12.82
N MET A 89 11.15 0.04 11.79
CA MET A 89 12.09 0.35 10.72
C MET A 89 11.60 1.45 9.79
N GLY A 90 10.36 1.95 9.95
CA GLY A 90 9.77 3.04 9.18
C GLY A 90 9.00 2.58 7.94
N PHE A 91 8.82 1.28 7.73
CA PHE A 91 7.97 0.76 6.66
C PHE A 91 6.49 0.96 6.98
N GLU A 92 5.68 0.99 5.94
CA GLU A 92 4.23 1.00 6.11
C GLU A 92 3.73 -0.42 6.32
N ILE A 93 2.82 -0.57 7.30
CA ILE A 93 1.99 -1.76 7.46
C ILE A 93 0.61 -1.46 6.88
N GLY A 94 0.29 -2.13 5.77
CA GLY A 94 -0.98 -2.03 5.07
C GLY A 94 -1.91 -3.21 5.39
N ASN A 95 -3.19 -3.09 5.01
CA ASN A 95 -4.21 -4.11 5.28
C ASN A 95 -4.40 -5.03 4.08
N HIS A 96 -4.38 -6.35 4.32
CA HIS A 96 -4.65 -7.38 3.32
C HIS A 96 -5.73 -8.37 3.76
N THR A 97 -6.67 -7.92 4.60
CA THR A 97 -7.76 -8.68 5.20
C THR A 97 -7.33 -9.72 6.26
N LYS A 98 -8.29 -10.16 7.06
CA LYS A 98 -8.08 -11.20 8.08
C LYS A 98 -7.73 -12.55 7.46
N THR A 99 -8.55 -13.03 6.49
CA THR A 99 -8.49 -14.42 6.02
C THR A 99 -8.08 -14.56 4.55
N HIS A 100 -7.71 -13.47 3.89
CA HIS A 100 -7.35 -13.42 2.47
C HIS A 100 -8.48 -13.91 1.53
N PRO A 101 -9.74 -13.46 1.69
CA PRO A 101 -10.86 -13.91 0.89
C PRO A 101 -10.94 -13.19 -0.45
N HIS A 102 -11.64 -13.77 -1.42
CA HIS A 102 -12.01 -13.06 -2.63
C HIS A 102 -13.09 -12.01 -2.32
N MET A 103 -12.68 -10.76 -2.08
CA MET A 103 -13.52 -9.66 -1.58
C MET A 103 -14.85 -9.47 -2.31
N PRO A 104 -14.95 -9.55 -3.66
CA PRO A 104 -16.22 -9.41 -4.38
C PRO A 104 -17.32 -10.41 -4.01
N ARG A 105 -16.96 -11.53 -3.34
CA ARG A 105 -17.92 -12.55 -2.91
C ARG A 105 -18.50 -12.29 -1.52
N LEU A 106 -18.00 -11.28 -0.82
CA LEU A 106 -18.41 -10.97 0.55
C LEU A 106 -19.54 -9.94 0.57
N SER A 107 -20.39 -10.03 1.60
CA SER A 107 -21.30 -8.94 1.94
C SER A 107 -20.53 -7.73 2.49
N PRO A 108 -21.11 -6.51 2.47
CA PRO A 108 -20.48 -5.33 3.06
C PRO A 108 -20.08 -5.51 4.54
N GLU A 109 -20.89 -6.22 5.31
CA GLU A 109 -20.57 -6.53 6.71
C GLU A 109 -19.37 -7.47 6.84
N GLN A 110 -19.32 -8.53 6.02
CA GLN A 110 -18.19 -9.44 5.98
C GLN A 110 -16.89 -8.71 5.57
N MET A 111 -16.96 -7.83 4.54
CA MET A 111 -15.81 -7.00 4.14
C MET A 111 -15.30 -6.16 5.31
N ARG A 112 -16.20 -5.48 6.04
CA ARG A 112 -15.82 -4.70 7.23
C ARG A 112 -15.14 -5.55 8.30
N ASN A 113 -15.70 -6.71 8.58
CA ASN A 113 -15.13 -7.60 9.60
C ASN A 113 -13.72 -8.06 9.23
N GLU A 114 -13.45 -8.35 7.95
CA GLU A 114 -12.13 -8.66 7.43
C GLU A 114 -11.14 -7.50 7.63
N LEU A 115 -11.55 -6.28 7.30
CA LEU A 115 -10.72 -5.07 7.37
C LEU A 115 -10.47 -4.64 8.84
N LEU A 116 -11.53 -4.53 9.63
CA LEU A 116 -11.47 -4.09 11.02
C LEU A 116 -10.66 -5.05 11.91
N HIS A 117 -10.60 -6.33 11.55
CA HIS A 117 -9.76 -7.28 12.28
C HIS A 117 -8.28 -6.89 12.24
N ILE A 118 -7.73 -6.61 11.05
CA ILE A 118 -6.32 -6.20 10.91
C ILE A 118 -6.07 -4.84 11.57
N GLU A 119 -7.00 -3.88 11.45
CA GLU A 119 -6.91 -2.60 12.17
C GLU A 119 -6.81 -2.80 13.69
N LYS A 120 -7.65 -3.69 14.24
CA LYS A 120 -7.62 -4.07 15.65
C LYS A 120 -6.28 -4.70 16.04
N ARG A 121 -5.79 -5.66 15.24
CA ARG A 121 -4.49 -6.32 15.47
C ARG A 121 -3.34 -5.31 15.46
N CYS A 122 -3.30 -4.40 14.49
CA CYS A 122 -2.31 -3.33 14.46
C CYS A 122 -2.35 -2.49 15.74
N LYS A 123 -3.55 -2.08 16.19
CA LYS A 123 -3.72 -1.33 17.44
C LYS A 123 -3.22 -2.11 18.68
N GLU A 124 -3.52 -3.40 18.78
CA GLU A 124 -3.08 -4.28 19.88
C GLU A 124 -1.55 -4.36 19.96
N HIS A 125 -0.87 -4.25 18.84
CA HIS A 125 0.60 -4.28 18.73
C HIS A 125 1.25 -2.88 18.70
N GLY A 126 0.48 -1.80 18.94
CA GLY A 126 1.00 -0.43 18.93
C GLY A 126 1.38 0.11 17.55
N ILE A 127 0.93 -0.55 16.47
CA ILE A 127 1.09 -0.11 15.08
C ILE A 127 -0.05 0.85 14.74
N ARG A 128 0.25 1.90 13.98
CA ARG A 128 -0.77 2.85 13.51
C ARG A 128 -1.84 2.14 12.67
N LYS A 129 -3.07 2.66 12.69
CA LYS A 129 -4.14 2.18 11.82
C LYS A 129 -3.66 2.13 10.37
N PRO A 130 -3.78 0.99 9.67
CA PRO A 130 -3.55 0.90 8.24
C PRO A 130 -4.45 1.87 7.47
N VAL A 131 -3.86 2.65 6.59
CA VAL A 131 -4.57 3.61 5.73
C VAL A 131 -4.52 3.20 4.26
N THR A 132 -3.82 2.12 3.94
CA THR A 132 -3.78 1.54 2.60
C THR A 132 -4.17 0.08 2.62
N PHE A 133 -4.68 -0.38 1.49
CA PHE A 133 -5.23 -1.71 1.31
C PHE A 133 -4.69 -2.38 0.04
N CYS A 134 -4.55 -3.69 0.08
CA CYS A 134 -4.37 -4.51 -1.12
C CYS A 134 -5.49 -5.52 -1.25
N TYR A 135 -6.08 -5.61 -2.43
CA TYR A 135 -7.15 -6.56 -2.72
C TYR A 135 -6.61 -7.99 -2.81
N PRO A 136 -7.02 -8.93 -1.91
CA PRO A 136 -6.61 -10.33 -1.98
C PRO A 136 -6.96 -10.96 -3.33
N GLY A 137 -5.99 -11.66 -3.92
CA GLY A 137 -6.15 -12.25 -5.26
C GLY A 137 -6.57 -11.23 -6.32
N PHE A 138 -6.31 -9.94 -6.07
CA PHE A 138 -6.65 -8.79 -6.92
C PHE A 138 -8.14 -8.60 -7.20
N GLY A 139 -9.01 -9.33 -6.49
CA GLY A 139 -10.46 -9.24 -6.67
C GLY A 139 -11.06 -7.97 -6.08
N HIS A 140 -11.69 -7.14 -6.91
CA HIS A 140 -12.31 -5.87 -6.52
C HIS A 140 -13.71 -5.69 -7.14
N SER A 141 -14.56 -4.89 -6.48
CA SER A 141 -15.91 -4.54 -6.96
C SER A 141 -16.29 -3.13 -6.46
N PRO A 142 -17.33 -2.51 -7.02
CA PRO A 142 -17.84 -1.22 -6.50
C PRO A 142 -18.17 -1.26 -5.02
N ALA A 143 -18.73 -2.37 -4.52
CA ALA A 143 -19.01 -2.55 -3.10
C ALA A 143 -17.73 -2.51 -2.24
N CYS A 144 -16.63 -3.11 -2.72
CA CYS A 144 -15.33 -3.03 -2.04
C CYS A 144 -14.83 -1.58 -1.92
N VAL A 145 -14.91 -0.81 -3.01
CA VAL A 145 -14.51 0.61 -3.02
C VAL A 145 -15.34 1.39 -2.01
N THR A 146 -16.67 1.18 -1.99
CA THR A 146 -17.56 1.83 -1.04
C THR A 146 -17.20 1.52 0.42
N GLU A 147 -16.89 0.27 0.76
CA GLU A 147 -16.51 -0.09 2.13
C GLU A 147 -15.15 0.49 2.53
N LEU A 148 -14.18 0.53 1.62
CA LEU A 148 -12.88 1.18 1.87
C LEU A 148 -13.03 2.69 2.09
N GLN A 149 -13.89 3.37 1.31
CA GLN A 149 -14.22 4.78 1.52
C GLN A 149 -14.83 5.03 2.90
N ARG A 150 -15.80 4.20 3.32
CA ARG A 150 -16.44 4.29 4.64
C ARG A 150 -15.46 4.14 5.80
N LEU A 151 -14.41 3.34 5.61
CA LEU A 151 -13.37 3.10 6.60
C LEU A 151 -12.20 4.08 6.49
N ASN A 152 -12.28 5.07 5.59
CA ASN A 152 -11.28 6.12 5.34
C ASN A 152 -9.91 5.56 4.91
N TYR A 153 -9.89 4.53 4.06
CA TYR A 153 -8.67 4.14 3.37
C TYR A 153 -8.32 5.20 2.32
N LEU A 154 -7.03 5.51 2.23
CA LEU A 154 -6.52 6.55 1.31
C LEU A 154 -6.26 5.97 -0.08
N PHE A 155 -5.60 4.82 -0.12
CA PHE A 155 -5.23 4.14 -1.36
C PHE A 155 -5.48 2.64 -1.25
N ALA A 156 -5.86 2.02 -2.38
CA ALA A 156 -5.99 0.58 -2.45
C ALA A 156 -5.42 0.05 -3.77
N ARG A 157 -4.50 -0.93 -3.69
CA ARG A 157 -3.83 -1.53 -4.84
C ARG A 157 -4.59 -2.75 -5.33
N ARG A 158 -4.89 -2.77 -6.62
CA ARG A 158 -5.35 -3.92 -7.39
C ARG A 158 -4.22 -4.56 -8.22
N GLY A 159 -4.50 -5.62 -8.92
CA GLY A 159 -3.53 -6.28 -9.80
C GLY A 159 -3.31 -5.59 -11.14
N VAL A 160 -2.69 -6.31 -12.07
CA VAL A 160 -2.41 -5.86 -13.45
C VAL A 160 -3.67 -5.90 -14.33
N GLY A 161 -4.60 -6.80 -14.02
CA GLY A 161 -5.88 -6.92 -14.74
C GLY A 161 -6.95 -5.93 -14.25
N PRO A 162 -8.06 -5.84 -14.98
CA PRO A 162 -8.42 -6.63 -16.17
C PRO A 162 -7.87 -6.07 -17.51
N GLU A 163 -7.19 -4.94 -17.53
CA GLU A 163 -6.71 -4.29 -18.76
C GLU A 163 -5.60 -5.08 -19.46
N PHE A 164 -4.80 -5.80 -18.68
CA PHE A 164 -3.77 -6.69 -19.18
C PHE A 164 -4.23 -8.14 -18.91
N LYS A 165 -4.82 -8.76 -19.92
CA LYS A 165 -5.24 -10.17 -19.87
C LYS A 165 -4.01 -11.06 -19.67
N ASP A 166 -4.22 -12.23 -19.05
CA ASP A 166 -3.16 -13.24 -18.78
C ASP A 166 -2.03 -12.73 -17.86
N GLY A 167 -2.37 -11.85 -16.91
CA GLY A 167 -1.41 -11.32 -15.95
C GLY A 167 -0.41 -10.33 -16.57
N GLY A 168 -0.68 -9.88 -17.80
CA GLY A 168 0.27 -9.11 -18.59
C GLY A 168 1.50 -9.96 -18.94
N ARG A 169 1.97 -9.96 -20.17
CA ARG A 169 3.20 -10.66 -20.52
C ARG A 169 4.35 -10.22 -19.62
N GLY A 170 5.00 -11.14 -18.91
CA GLY A 170 6.06 -10.84 -17.97
C GLY A 170 5.60 -9.99 -16.77
N GLY A 171 4.35 -10.14 -16.28
CA GLY A 171 3.84 -9.40 -15.13
C GLY A 171 3.63 -7.89 -15.34
N ARG A 172 3.60 -7.43 -16.60
CA ARG A 172 3.38 -6.01 -16.95
C ARG A 172 1.92 -5.61 -16.77
N GLY A 173 1.68 -4.41 -16.26
CA GLY A 173 0.36 -3.85 -16.03
C GLY A 173 0.29 -2.35 -16.26
N PRO A 174 -0.88 -1.72 -16.07
CA PRO A 174 -1.04 -0.29 -16.28
C PRO A 174 -0.27 0.52 -15.23
N VAL A 175 0.29 1.64 -15.65
CA VAL A 175 0.90 2.61 -14.72
C VAL A 175 -0.20 3.38 -13.98
N TYR A 176 0.03 3.74 -12.74
CA TYR A 176 -0.87 4.60 -11.99
C TYR A 176 -0.78 6.04 -12.49
N ASP A 177 -1.90 6.57 -12.96
CA ASP A 177 -2.08 7.97 -13.38
C ASP A 177 -3.05 8.66 -12.41
N PRO A 178 -2.56 9.47 -11.45
CA PRO A 178 -3.43 10.13 -10.46
C PRO A 178 -4.44 11.11 -11.06
N GLY A 179 -4.22 11.57 -12.30
CA GLY A 179 -5.18 12.41 -13.04
C GLY A 179 -6.35 11.63 -13.64
N VAL A 180 -6.25 10.30 -13.64
CA VAL A 180 -7.19 9.40 -14.32
C VAL A 180 -7.73 8.33 -13.36
N ASP A 181 -6.84 7.63 -12.65
CA ASP A 181 -7.19 6.47 -11.83
C ASP A 181 -7.81 6.86 -10.49
N HIS A 182 -8.73 6.02 -9.99
CA HIS A 182 -9.28 6.20 -8.67
C HIS A 182 -8.27 5.74 -7.59
N PRO A 183 -8.05 6.51 -6.49
CA PRO A 183 -7.08 6.16 -5.44
C PRO A 183 -7.32 4.80 -4.77
N LEU A 184 -8.56 4.33 -4.71
CA LEU A 184 -8.90 3.01 -4.19
C LEU A 184 -8.88 1.90 -5.25
N LEU A 185 -8.36 2.17 -6.45
CA LEU A 185 -8.15 1.21 -7.54
C LEU A 185 -6.79 1.42 -8.23
N VAL A 186 -5.77 1.73 -7.46
CA VAL A 186 -4.39 1.91 -7.93
C VAL A 186 -3.92 0.63 -8.65
N PRO A 187 -3.57 0.68 -9.93
CA PRO A 187 -3.12 -0.50 -10.66
C PRO A 187 -1.71 -0.93 -10.26
N THR A 188 -1.40 -2.20 -10.45
CA THR A 188 -0.05 -2.73 -10.39
C THR A 188 0.62 -2.56 -11.74
N THR A 189 1.76 -1.83 -11.80
CA THR A 189 2.52 -1.61 -13.04
C THR A 189 3.45 -2.78 -13.35
N GLY A 190 3.99 -3.41 -12.29
CA GLY A 190 4.85 -4.58 -12.40
C GLY A 190 4.55 -5.58 -11.29
N TYR A 191 4.39 -6.85 -11.67
CA TYR A 191 4.06 -7.96 -10.78
C TYR A 191 5.16 -9.00 -10.80
N ALA A 192 5.88 -9.12 -9.69
CA ALA A 192 6.99 -10.05 -9.56
C ALA A 192 6.52 -11.50 -9.43
N GLY A 193 7.11 -12.36 -10.23
CA GLY A 193 6.90 -13.79 -10.24
C GLY A 193 8.07 -14.50 -10.93
N PRO A 194 8.08 -15.84 -11.06
CA PRO A 194 9.17 -16.58 -11.63
C PRO A 194 9.55 -16.18 -13.07
N ASP A 195 8.56 -15.74 -13.83
CA ASP A 195 8.71 -15.32 -15.24
C ASP A 195 8.99 -13.83 -15.41
N TRP A 196 8.98 -13.05 -14.32
CA TRP A 196 9.25 -11.63 -14.36
C TRP A 196 10.77 -11.38 -14.42
N LYS A 197 11.22 -10.92 -15.59
CA LYS A 197 12.65 -10.71 -15.87
C LYS A 197 13.05 -9.26 -15.59
N MET A 198 14.35 -9.02 -15.57
CA MET A 198 14.91 -7.66 -15.40
C MET A 198 14.40 -6.69 -16.48
N GLU A 199 14.15 -7.16 -17.71
CA GLU A 199 13.58 -6.33 -18.78
C GLU A 199 12.16 -5.85 -18.48
N ASP A 200 11.32 -6.71 -17.85
CA ASP A 200 9.96 -6.38 -17.46
C ASP A 200 9.96 -5.37 -16.31
N PHE A 201 10.87 -5.56 -15.35
CA PHE A 201 11.11 -4.61 -14.27
C PHE A 201 11.54 -3.23 -14.81
N VAL A 202 12.51 -3.19 -15.70
CA VAL A 202 12.98 -1.94 -16.33
C VAL A 202 11.84 -1.27 -17.10
N TRP A 203 11.05 -2.05 -17.83
CA TRP A 203 9.88 -1.53 -18.54
C TRP A 203 8.89 -0.92 -17.54
N ALA A 204 8.52 -1.61 -16.45
CA ALA A 204 7.58 -1.10 -15.46
C ALA A 204 8.07 0.22 -14.82
N VAL A 205 9.34 0.28 -14.42
CA VAL A 205 9.94 1.49 -13.84
C VAL A 205 9.98 2.64 -14.86
N SER A 206 10.21 2.34 -16.14
CA SER A 206 10.24 3.37 -17.21
C SER A 206 8.89 4.04 -17.46
N GLN A 207 7.79 3.46 -16.98
CA GLN A 207 6.45 4.06 -17.06
C GLN A 207 6.26 5.21 -16.05
N ALA A 208 7.11 5.33 -15.02
CA ALA A 208 7.06 6.38 -14.00
C ALA A 208 7.63 7.69 -14.53
N ARG A 209 6.85 8.38 -15.36
CA ARG A 209 7.20 9.66 -15.99
C ARG A 209 5.95 10.47 -16.31
N ASP A 210 6.13 11.74 -16.56
CA ASP A 210 5.03 12.64 -16.96
C ASP A 210 3.89 12.65 -15.92
N GLY A 211 4.22 12.67 -14.62
CA GLY A 211 3.23 12.68 -13.52
C GLY A 211 2.61 11.32 -13.21
N ARG A 212 3.09 10.24 -13.83
CA ARG A 212 2.64 8.85 -13.56
C ARG A 212 3.59 8.14 -12.60
N ILE A 213 3.09 7.14 -11.89
CA ILE A 213 3.76 6.46 -10.79
C ILE A 213 3.79 4.95 -11.06
N ALA A 214 4.97 4.34 -11.02
CA ALA A 214 5.08 2.88 -11.13
C ALA A 214 4.81 2.22 -9.76
N VAL A 215 3.85 1.30 -9.72
CA VAL A 215 3.52 0.53 -8.53
C VAL A 215 3.93 -0.92 -8.74
N LEU A 216 4.87 -1.40 -7.92
CA LEU A 216 5.44 -2.72 -8.05
C LEU A 216 4.93 -3.64 -6.94
N CYS A 217 4.47 -4.82 -7.33
CA CYS A 217 3.95 -5.84 -6.44
C CYS A 217 4.94 -7.00 -6.32
N TYR A 218 5.34 -7.29 -5.12
CA TYR A 218 6.09 -8.49 -4.73
C TYR A 218 5.26 -9.27 -3.72
N HIS A 219 5.63 -10.53 -3.55
CA HIS A 219 5.23 -11.34 -2.40
C HIS A 219 6.49 -11.67 -1.59
N GLY A 220 6.87 -12.93 -1.46
CA GLY A 220 8.11 -13.29 -0.78
C GLY A 220 9.36 -13.22 -1.65
N VAL A 221 10.50 -12.93 -1.03
CA VAL A 221 11.83 -12.92 -1.64
C VAL A 221 12.80 -13.76 -0.78
N PRO A 222 12.72 -15.11 -0.87
CA PRO A 222 11.79 -15.93 -1.65
C PRO A 222 10.40 -16.12 -1.01
N ALA A 223 9.39 -16.47 -1.83
CA ALA A 223 8.08 -16.96 -1.42
C ALA A 223 8.06 -18.49 -1.45
N ARG A 224 8.34 -19.15 -0.34
CA ARG A 224 8.47 -20.61 -0.30
C ARG A 224 7.17 -21.37 -0.43
N GLU A 225 6.09 -20.82 0.20
CA GLU A 225 4.76 -21.44 0.18
C GLU A 225 4.01 -21.21 -1.15
N HIS A 226 4.40 -20.15 -1.88
CA HIS A 226 3.71 -19.72 -3.09
C HIS A 226 4.69 -19.52 -4.25
N PRO A 227 5.24 -20.62 -4.82
CA PRO A 227 6.29 -20.54 -5.84
C PRO A 227 5.90 -19.78 -7.11
N TRP A 228 4.60 -19.67 -7.41
CA TRP A 228 4.08 -18.91 -8.56
C TRP A 228 4.15 -17.39 -8.41
N VAL A 229 4.42 -16.88 -7.21
CA VAL A 229 4.66 -15.45 -6.91
C VAL A 229 6.05 -15.22 -6.33
N ASN A 230 6.92 -16.22 -6.45
CA ASN A 230 8.28 -16.14 -5.93
C ASN A 230 9.13 -15.15 -6.70
N CYS A 231 9.89 -14.33 -5.96
CA CYS A 231 10.97 -13.54 -6.51
C CYS A 231 12.31 -14.07 -6.00
N ASP A 232 13.26 -14.28 -6.92
CA ASP A 232 14.60 -14.70 -6.55
C ASP A 232 15.35 -13.60 -5.80
N PRO A 233 16.05 -13.89 -4.68
CA PRO A 233 16.77 -12.89 -3.90
C PRO A 233 17.85 -12.12 -4.67
N GLU A 234 18.56 -12.76 -5.59
CA GLU A 234 19.60 -12.08 -6.38
C GLU A 234 18.99 -11.18 -7.44
N GLU A 235 17.90 -11.61 -8.08
CA GLU A 235 17.15 -10.75 -9.01
C GLU A 235 16.58 -9.54 -8.27
N PHE A 236 16.02 -9.72 -7.06
CA PHE A 236 15.56 -8.61 -6.24
C PHE A 236 16.68 -7.62 -5.92
N ARG A 237 17.88 -8.11 -5.54
CA ARG A 237 19.05 -7.24 -5.31
C ARG A 237 19.41 -6.42 -6.55
N LYS A 238 19.42 -7.03 -7.74
CA LYS A 238 19.68 -6.36 -9.01
C LYS A 238 18.65 -5.27 -9.30
N GLN A 239 17.37 -5.57 -9.07
CA GLN A 239 16.27 -4.63 -9.24
C GLN A 239 16.42 -3.42 -8.31
N MET A 240 16.69 -3.64 -7.02
CA MET A 240 16.89 -2.55 -6.05
C MET A 240 18.17 -1.75 -6.34
N ALA A 241 19.22 -2.39 -6.83
CA ALA A 241 20.43 -1.71 -7.29
C ALA A 241 20.16 -0.82 -8.51
N TYR A 242 19.33 -1.29 -9.45
CA TYR A 242 18.91 -0.50 -10.60
C TYR A 242 18.13 0.77 -10.18
N LEU A 243 17.13 0.66 -9.27
CA LEU A 243 16.40 1.83 -8.77
C LEU A 243 17.34 2.85 -8.16
N LYS A 244 18.31 2.39 -7.35
CA LYS A 244 19.30 3.27 -6.73
C LYS A 244 20.19 3.94 -7.76
N LYS A 245 20.71 3.20 -8.73
CA LYS A 245 21.55 3.71 -9.83
C LYS A 245 20.84 4.73 -10.70
N LYS A 246 19.52 4.53 -10.92
CA LYS A 246 18.68 5.45 -11.69
C LYS A 246 18.23 6.69 -10.92
N GLY A 247 18.48 6.76 -9.62
CA GLY A 247 18.05 7.87 -8.78
C GLY A 247 16.54 7.90 -8.56
N CYS A 248 15.85 6.75 -8.65
CA CYS A 248 14.42 6.67 -8.43
C CYS A 248 14.05 7.08 -7.00
N THR A 249 12.94 7.81 -6.87
CA THR A 249 12.30 8.05 -5.57
C THR A 249 11.43 6.85 -5.24
N VAL A 250 11.76 6.12 -4.17
CA VAL A 250 11.09 4.86 -3.81
C VAL A 250 10.39 5.03 -2.47
N ILE A 251 9.06 4.91 -2.47
CA ILE A 251 8.18 5.23 -1.35
C ILE A 251 7.24 4.08 -1.00
N SER A 252 6.57 4.21 0.16
CA SER A 252 5.43 3.36 0.52
C SER A 252 4.13 3.84 -0.16
N MET A 253 3.08 3.01 -0.12
CA MET A 253 1.77 3.38 -0.66
C MET A 253 1.14 4.56 0.08
N ARG A 254 1.28 4.61 1.40
CA ARG A 254 0.79 5.73 2.23
C ARG A 254 1.45 7.06 1.84
N ASP A 255 2.74 7.03 1.46
CA ASP A 255 3.48 8.22 1.10
C ASP A 255 3.04 8.84 -0.24
N LEU A 256 2.20 8.13 -1.01
CA LEU A 256 1.49 8.72 -2.16
C LEU A 256 0.71 9.97 -1.76
N ALA A 257 0.22 10.06 -0.52
CA ALA A 257 -0.50 11.24 -0.01
C ALA A 257 0.33 12.53 0.00
N LEU A 258 1.65 12.44 -0.14
CA LEU A 258 2.53 13.59 -0.34
C LEU A 258 2.39 14.20 -1.75
N PHE A 259 1.96 13.42 -2.72
CA PHE A 259 1.92 13.75 -4.14
C PHE A 259 0.51 13.75 -4.73
N VAL A 260 -0.40 12.98 -4.15
CA VAL A 260 -1.75 12.71 -4.67
C VAL A 260 -2.78 13.00 -3.60
N ASP A 261 -3.80 13.76 -3.94
CA ASP A 261 -4.95 13.95 -3.05
C ASP A 261 -5.86 12.72 -3.10
N PRO A 262 -5.93 11.88 -2.04
CA PRO A 262 -6.72 10.66 -2.06
C PRO A 262 -8.25 10.92 -2.05
N SER A 263 -8.67 12.17 -1.84
CA SER A 263 -10.08 12.55 -1.94
C SER A 263 -10.52 12.84 -3.38
N LYS A 264 -9.57 12.95 -4.31
CA LYS A 264 -9.83 13.23 -5.72
C LYS A 264 -9.70 11.97 -6.55
N GLY A 265 -10.71 11.72 -7.37
CA GLY A 265 -10.75 10.60 -8.30
C GLY A 265 -11.94 10.74 -9.23
N PRO A 266 -12.06 9.90 -10.26
CA PRO A 266 -13.22 9.89 -11.14
C PRO A 266 -14.50 9.55 -10.36
N ALA A 267 -15.62 10.15 -10.74
CA ALA A 267 -16.92 9.89 -10.11
C ALA A 267 -17.33 8.42 -10.22
N ASP A 268 -17.02 7.78 -11.32
CA ASP A 268 -17.09 6.33 -11.49
C ASP A 268 -15.67 5.73 -11.38
N PRO A 269 -15.35 5.04 -10.28
CA PRO A 269 -14.02 4.45 -10.07
C PRO A 269 -13.56 3.47 -11.16
N TYR A 270 -14.50 2.89 -11.89
CA TYR A 270 -14.24 1.87 -12.91
C TYR A 270 -14.17 2.41 -14.34
N GLU A 271 -14.49 3.67 -14.55
CA GLU A 271 -14.42 4.28 -15.89
C GLU A 271 -13.02 4.20 -16.51
N PRO A 272 -11.92 4.50 -15.82
CA PRO A 272 -10.57 4.38 -16.38
C PRO A 272 -10.23 2.96 -16.81
N ILE A 273 -10.65 1.96 -16.03
CA ILE A 273 -10.43 0.53 -16.32
C ILE A 273 -11.12 0.16 -17.62
N ARG A 274 -12.42 0.49 -17.76
CA ARG A 274 -13.18 0.21 -18.99
C ARG A 274 -12.62 0.95 -20.21
N ASN A 275 -12.14 2.17 -20.02
CA ASN A 275 -11.54 2.96 -21.11
C ASN A 275 -10.24 2.34 -21.62
N ARG A 276 -9.39 1.78 -20.73
CA ARG A 276 -8.17 1.09 -21.13
C ARG A 276 -8.48 -0.25 -21.83
N GLN A 277 -9.47 -1.01 -21.34
CA GLN A 277 -9.88 -2.26 -21.98
C GLN A 277 -10.33 -2.04 -23.43
N ARG A 278 -11.17 -1.02 -23.69
CA ARG A 278 -11.63 -0.68 -25.04
C ARG A 278 -10.51 -0.26 -26.00
N ARG A 279 -9.40 0.27 -25.49
CA ARG A 279 -8.24 0.65 -26.32
C ARG A 279 -7.31 -0.54 -26.61
N ALA A 280 -7.44 -1.62 -25.85
CA ALA A 280 -6.64 -2.84 -26.00
C ALA A 280 -7.32 -3.88 -26.91
N GLU A 281 -8.61 -3.68 -27.25
CA GLU A 281 -9.39 -4.41 -28.27
C GLU A 281 -9.14 -3.83 -29.67
#